data_dbafd0365b133a875ed20da328e5f91d
#
_entry.id   dbafd0365b133a875ed20da328e5f91d
#
_cell.length_a   1.000
_cell.length_b   1.000
_cell.length_c   1.000
_cell.angle_alpha   90.00
_cell.angle_beta   90.00
_cell.angle_gamma   90.00
#
_symmetry.space_group_name_H-M   'P 1'
#
loop_
_entity.id
_entity.type
_entity.pdbx_description
1 polymer ?
#
loop_
_entity_poly.entity_id
_entity_poly.type
_entity_poly.pdbx_seq_one_letter_code
_entity_poly.pdbx_strand_id
1 'polypeptide(L)'
;MLELKDFEAAYNKVQEVVLPTKLIKSDYFSEQTGNDVYLKPENMQLTGAYKIRGAYYKISTLSEEEKAKGLITASAGNHAQGVALAAARQGVKATIVMPTTTPLLKVNRTKDLGAEVILHGDVYDEACAHALDLAAEHGYTFVHPFDDPTVATGQGTIAMDIFKELPTVDYILVPIGGGGLATGVSTLAKLLNPKIKVIGVEPAGAACMKASLEAGKVVSCDHVSTIADGTAVQTPGKIIFPYIQENLDDVITVEDEELIPCFLDLLENHKMLAENSGLLTIAALKHLDVKNKKVVSIISGGNMDVITIASLVQHGLIMRDRIFTVSVFLP
;
A
#
# COMPACT_ATOMS: atom_id res chain seq x y z
N MET A 1 15.76 4.73 -16.71
CA MET A 1 14.32 4.78 -16.36
C MET A 1 13.73 3.40 -16.59
N LEU A 2 12.62 3.05 -15.89
CA LEU A 2 11.92 1.78 -16.08
C LEU A 2 11.25 1.74 -17.45
N GLU A 3 11.32 0.59 -18.13
CA GLU A 3 10.76 0.40 -19.47
C GLU A 3 9.63 -0.64 -19.43
N LEU A 4 8.79 -0.68 -20.45
CA LEU A 4 7.67 -1.64 -20.52
C LEU A 4 8.11 -3.09 -20.36
N LYS A 5 9.25 -3.46 -20.94
CA LYS A 5 9.82 -4.82 -20.82
C LYS A 5 10.11 -5.24 -19.37
N ASP A 6 10.47 -4.27 -18.49
CA ASP A 6 10.75 -4.54 -17.08
C ASP A 6 9.45 -4.93 -16.34
N PHE A 7 8.35 -4.22 -16.65
CA PHE A 7 7.03 -4.52 -16.12
C PHE A 7 6.44 -5.83 -16.69
N GLU A 8 6.68 -6.13 -17.95
CA GLU A 8 6.27 -7.41 -18.57
C GLU A 8 6.99 -8.59 -17.91
N ALA A 9 8.29 -8.46 -17.67
CA ALA A 9 9.07 -9.47 -16.95
C ALA A 9 8.56 -9.63 -15.51
N ALA A 10 8.31 -8.52 -14.81
CA ALA A 10 7.75 -8.52 -13.46
C ALA A 10 6.35 -9.15 -13.44
N TYR A 11 5.49 -8.78 -14.40
CA TYR A 11 4.14 -9.31 -14.49
C TYR A 11 4.14 -10.83 -14.65
N ASN A 12 4.93 -11.36 -15.58
CA ASN A 12 5.04 -12.80 -15.78
C ASN A 12 5.54 -13.51 -14.52
N LYS A 13 6.49 -12.89 -13.80
CA LYS A 13 7.05 -13.50 -12.60
C LYS A 13 6.09 -13.47 -11.41
N VAL A 14 5.38 -12.38 -11.17
CA VAL A 14 4.47 -12.29 -10.01
C VAL A 14 3.23 -13.18 -10.15
N GLN A 15 2.83 -13.58 -11.37
CA GLN A 15 1.73 -14.54 -11.57
C GLN A 15 1.96 -15.89 -10.89
N GLU A 16 3.21 -16.22 -10.54
CA GLU A 16 3.53 -17.45 -9.80
C GLU A 16 3.02 -17.41 -8.33
N VAL A 17 2.72 -16.23 -7.81
CA VAL A 17 2.41 -16.06 -6.37
C VAL A 17 1.13 -15.27 -6.09
N VAL A 18 0.72 -14.37 -6.99
CA VAL A 18 -0.44 -13.49 -6.70
C VAL A 18 -1.77 -14.18 -6.97
N LEU A 19 -2.78 -13.82 -6.19
CA LEU A 19 -4.16 -14.14 -6.50
C LEU A 19 -4.70 -13.18 -7.58
N PRO A 20 -5.57 -13.66 -8.48
CA PRO A 20 -6.23 -12.81 -9.47
C PRO A 20 -7.29 -11.93 -8.76
N THR A 21 -6.89 -10.75 -8.29
CA THR A 21 -7.76 -9.75 -7.69
C THR A 21 -8.47 -8.96 -8.78
N LYS A 22 -9.53 -9.54 -9.37
CA LYS A 22 -10.27 -8.94 -10.48
C LYS A 22 -10.90 -7.61 -10.09
N LEU A 23 -11.09 -6.73 -11.08
CA LEU A 23 -11.81 -5.47 -10.89
C LEU A 23 -13.27 -5.75 -10.52
N ILE A 24 -13.77 -5.03 -9.53
CA ILE A 24 -15.16 -5.09 -9.09
C ILE A 24 -15.83 -3.75 -9.42
N LYS A 25 -16.81 -3.76 -10.32
CA LYS A 25 -17.61 -2.55 -10.56
C LYS A 25 -18.43 -2.23 -9.32
N SER A 26 -18.39 -0.99 -8.89
CA SER A 26 -19.14 -0.48 -7.75
C SER A 26 -20.29 0.39 -8.24
N ASP A 27 -21.50 -0.13 -8.28
CA ASP A 27 -22.67 0.69 -8.61
C ASP A 27 -22.88 1.77 -7.54
N TYR A 28 -22.66 1.43 -6.24
CA TYR A 28 -22.78 2.35 -5.13
C TYR A 28 -21.90 3.60 -5.27
N PHE A 29 -20.59 3.42 -5.47
CA PHE A 29 -19.68 4.56 -5.65
C PHE A 29 -19.86 5.23 -7.02
N SER A 30 -20.33 4.52 -8.02
CA SER A 30 -20.63 5.09 -9.34
C SER A 30 -21.79 6.08 -9.25
N GLU A 31 -22.88 5.74 -8.58
CA GLU A 31 -24.03 6.62 -8.36
C GLU A 31 -23.64 7.88 -7.56
N GLN A 32 -22.84 7.73 -6.49
CA GLN A 32 -22.41 8.85 -5.68
C GLN A 32 -21.53 9.85 -6.45
N THR A 33 -20.68 9.36 -7.34
CA THR A 33 -19.68 10.19 -8.02
C THR A 33 -20.09 10.63 -9.42
N GLY A 34 -21.05 9.97 -10.05
CA GLY A 34 -21.39 10.18 -11.46
C GLY A 34 -20.33 9.67 -12.43
N ASN A 35 -19.53 8.69 -11.98
CA ASN A 35 -18.48 8.03 -12.77
C ASN A 35 -18.74 6.52 -12.80
N ASP A 36 -18.07 5.78 -13.71
CA ASP A 36 -17.99 4.32 -13.64
C ASP A 36 -16.83 3.95 -12.71
N VAL A 37 -17.11 3.62 -11.44
CA VAL A 37 -16.11 3.29 -10.43
C VAL A 37 -15.87 1.79 -10.36
N TYR A 38 -14.60 1.41 -10.36
CA TYR A 38 -14.11 0.04 -10.21
C TYR A 38 -13.14 -0.03 -9.03
N LEU A 39 -13.23 -1.11 -8.26
CA LEU A 39 -12.33 -1.40 -7.14
C LEU A 39 -11.30 -2.43 -7.57
N LYS A 40 -10.01 -2.16 -7.34
CA LYS A 40 -8.91 -3.14 -7.47
C LYS A 40 -8.57 -3.68 -6.09
N PRO A 41 -9.07 -4.87 -5.70
CA PRO A 41 -9.07 -5.32 -4.31
C PRO A 41 -7.76 -6.02 -3.91
N GLU A 42 -6.64 -5.29 -3.83
CA GLU A 42 -5.35 -5.83 -3.37
C GLU A 42 -5.33 -6.19 -1.87
N ASN A 43 -6.33 -5.75 -1.10
CA ASN A 43 -6.63 -6.25 0.24
C ASN A 43 -6.97 -7.75 0.29
N MET A 44 -7.31 -8.35 -0.84
CA MET A 44 -7.65 -9.76 -0.98
C MET A 44 -6.46 -10.64 -1.44
N GLN A 45 -5.24 -10.11 -1.50
CA GLN A 45 -4.05 -10.90 -1.78
C GLN A 45 -3.70 -11.86 -0.64
N LEU A 46 -2.83 -12.85 -0.91
CA LEU A 46 -2.43 -13.89 0.04
C LEU A 46 -1.98 -13.35 1.41
N THR A 47 -1.30 -12.20 1.42
CA THR A 47 -0.85 -11.53 2.65
C THR A 47 -1.77 -10.38 3.07
N GLY A 48 -2.96 -10.30 2.49
CA GLY A 48 -3.92 -9.23 2.77
C GLY A 48 -3.49 -7.85 2.27
N ALA A 49 -2.50 -7.76 1.36
CA ALA A 49 -2.04 -6.50 0.77
C ALA A 49 -1.19 -6.72 -0.48
N TYR A 50 -1.05 -5.68 -1.30
CA TYR A 50 -0.30 -5.69 -2.56
C TYR A 50 1.20 -5.97 -2.44
N LYS A 51 1.79 -5.81 -1.25
CA LYS A 51 3.24 -5.84 -1.01
C LYS A 51 3.93 -7.12 -1.47
N ILE A 52 3.21 -8.22 -1.54
CA ILE A 52 3.71 -9.50 -2.07
C ILE A 52 4.25 -9.37 -3.51
N ARG A 53 3.65 -8.53 -4.35
CA ARG A 53 4.05 -8.34 -5.76
C ARG A 53 5.48 -7.83 -5.87
N GLY A 54 5.78 -6.70 -5.24
CA GLY A 54 7.12 -6.10 -5.26
C GLY A 54 8.16 -6.92 -4.53
N ALA A 55 7.81 -7.51 -3.38
CA ALA A 55 8.71 -8.38 -2.63
C ALA A 55 9.09 -9.63 -3.45
N TYR A 56 8.10 -10.29 -4.05
CA TYR A 56 8.34 -11.49 -4.85
C TYR A 56 9.20 -11.20 -6.08
N TYR A 57 8.89 -10.12 -6.80
CA TYR A 57 9.69 -9.74 -7.97
C TYR A 57 11.13 -9.38 -7.58
N LYS A 58 11.32 -8.55 -6.54
CA LYS A 58 12.65 -8.18 -6.05
C LYS A 58 13.49 -9.42 -5.71
N ILE A 59 12.95 -10.34 -4.94
CA ILE A 59 13.66 -11.56 -4.55
C ILE A 59 13.99 -12.42 -5.77
N SER A 60 13.11 -12.49 -6.77
CA SER A 60 13.34 -13.26 -8.00
C SER A 60 14.49 -12.72 -8.85
N THR A 61 14.84 -11.44 -8.72
CA THR A 61 15.94 -10.82 -9.48
C THR A 61 17.30 -10.96 -8.82
N LEU A 62 17.36 -11.49 -7.61
CA LEU A 62 18.62 -11.68 -6.87
C LEU A 62 19.41 -12.85 -7.46
N SER A 63 20.72 -12.71 -7.46
CA SER A 63 21.65 -13.81 -7.80
C SER A 63 21.55 -14.94 -6.78
N GLU A 64 21.97 -16.14 -7.17
CA GLU A 64 22.02 -17.29 -6.24
C GLU A 64 22.95 -17.03 -5.04
N GLU A 65 24.01 -16.23 -5.22
CA GLU A 65 24.90 -15.83 -4.13
C GLU A 65 24.18 -14.93 -3.12
N GLU A 66 23.42 -13.93 -3.60
CA GLU A 66 22.61 -13.03 -2.74
C GLU A 66 21.52 -13.82 -2.00
N LYS A 67 20.81 -14.71 -2.70
CA LYS A 67 19.80 -15.59 -2.07
C LYS A 67 20.41 -16.51 -1.00
N ALA A 68 21.61 -17.04 -1.25
CA ALA A 68 22.29 -17.94 -0.30
C ALA A 68 22.69 -17.21 0.99
N LYS A 69 23.02 -15.92 0.93
CA LYS A 69 23.28 -15.09 2.11
C LYS A 69 22.02 -14.81 2.92
N GLY A 70 20.86 -14.70 2.26
CA GLY A 70 19.58 -14.40 2.86
C GLY A 70 19.17 -12.93 2.70
N LEU A 71 17.95 -12.64 3.18
CA LEU A 71 17.30 -11.34 3.05
C LEU A 71 17.02 -10.74 4.42
N ILE A 72 16.96 -9.41 4.46
CA ILE A 72 16.54 -8.69 5.65
C ILE A 72 15.65 -7.50 5.26
N THR A 73 14.70 -7.17 6.11
CA THR A 73 13.94 -5.91 6.02
C THR A 73 13.50 -5.46 7.41
N ALA A 74 13.11 -4.19 7.53
CA ALA A 74 12.46 -3.65 8.71
C ALA A 74 11.00 -3.33 8.38
N SER A 75 10.07 -3.96 9.05
CA SER A 75 8.62 -3.67 8.93
C SER A 75 7.83 -4.49 9.93
N ALA A 76 6.81 -3.89 10.54
CA ALA A 76 5.83 -4.59 11.39
C ALA A 76 4.47 -4.79 10.69
N GLY A 77 4.37 -4.52 9.39
CA GLY A 77 3.10 -4.50 8.65
C GLY A 77 3.10 -5.35 7.39
N ASN A 78 2.42 -4.83 6.36
CA ASN A 78 2.20 -5.51 5.08
C ASN A 78 3.49 -5.91 4.35
N HIS A 79 4.55 -5.09 4.46
CA HIS A 79 5.83 -5.40 3.82
C HIS A 79 6.53 -6.60 4.48
N ALA A 80 6.50 -6.69 5.80
CA ALA A 80 7.03 -7.84 6.54
C ALA A 80 6.43 -9.16 6.06
N GLN A 81 5.10 -9.23 6.00
CA GLN A 81 4.37 -10.41 5.54
C GLN A 81 4.62 -10.69 4.05
N GLY A 82 4.67 -9.64 3.22
CA GLY A 82 4.99 -9.77 1.80
C GLY A 82 6.38 -10.37 1.56
N VAL A 83 7.41 -9.86 2.26
CA VAL A 83 8.79 -10.39 2.17
C VAL A 83 8.89 -11.80 2.72
N ALA A 84 8.28 -12.08 3.88
CA ALA A 84 8.29 -13.41 4.49
C ALA A 84 7.71 -14.47 3.54
N LEU A 85 6.51 -14.25 3.00
CA LEU A 85 5.89 -15.17 2.05
C LEU A 85 6.69 -15.29 0.74
N ALA A 86 7.15 -14.15 0.19
CA ALA A 86 7.92 -14.15 -1.05
C ALA A 86 9.22 -14.92 -0.94
N ALA A 87 9.94 -14.77 0.19
CA ALA A 87 11.16 -15.50 0.48
C ALA A 87 10.90 -17.01 0.64
N ALA A 88 9.88 -17.37 1.43
CA ALA A 88 9.52 -18.77 1.64
C ALA A 88 9.13 -19.48 0.33
N ARG A 89 8.39 -18.80 -0.56
CA ARG A 89 8.01 -19.34 -1.89
C ARG A 89 9.19 -19.55 -2.83
N GLN A 90 10.29 -18.84 -2.59
CA GLN A 90 11.52 -18.94 -3.39
C GLN A 90 12.65 -19.70 -2.66
N GLY A 91 12.38 -20.28 -1.50
CA GLY A 91 13.35 -21.05 -0.71
C GLY A 91 14.49 -20.21 -0.13
N VAL A 92 14.28 -18.90 0.07
CA VAL A 92 15.28 -17.97 0.59
C VAL A 92 15.00 -17.67 2.06
N LYS A 93 16.04 -17.61 2.89
CA LYS A 93 15.91 -17.20 4.30
C LYS A 93 15.62 -15.71 4.39
N ALA A 94 14.64 -15.33 5.19
CA ALA A 94 14.31 -13.93 5.45
C ALA A 94 14.33 -13.63 6.94
N THR A 95 14.99 -12.54 7.31
CA THR A 95 15.00 -11.95 8.64
C THR A 95 14.20 -10.64 8.62
N ILE A 96 13.26 -10.51 9.54
CA ILE A 96 12.41 -9.32 9.63
C ILE A 96 12.67 -8.65 10.99
N VAL A 97 13.14 -7.41 10.97
CA VAL A 97 13.33 -6.63 12.19
C VAL A 97 12.09 -5.80 12.46
N MET A 98 11.56 -5.89 13.67
CA MET A 98 10.35 -5.19 14.12
C MET A 98 10.63 -4.45 15.42
N PRO A 99 9.97 -3.31 15.69
CA PRO A 99 9.97 -2.69 17.01
C PRO A 99 9.49 -3.65 18.10
N THR A 100 10.02 -3.52 19.32
CA THR A 100 9.61 -4.31 20.49
C THR A 100 8.14 -4.08 20.85
N THR A 101 7.59 -2.94 20.49
CA THR A 101 6.19 -2.54 20.66
C THR A 101 5.23 -3.22 19.69
N THR A 102 5.74 -4.01 18.71
CA THR A 102 4.90 -4.66 17.70
C THR A 102 3.95 -5.68 18.34
N PRO A 103 2.64 -5.65 18.04
CA PRO A 103 1.69 -6.61 18.57
C PRO A 103 2.09 -8.05 18.23
N LEU A 104 1.99 -8.95 19.22
CA LEU A 104 2.36 -10.37 19.07
C LEU A 104 1.67 -11.07 17.90
N LEU A 105 0.44 -10.68 17.58
CA LEU A 105 -0.28 -11.21 16.42
C LEU A 105 0.46 -10.95 15.10
N LYS A 106 1.02 -9.75 14.92
CA LYS A 106 1.80 -9.39 13.71
C LYS A 106 3.13 -10.15 13.68
N VAL A 107 3.80 -10.27 14.83
CA VAL A 107 5.04 -11.06 14.98
C VAL A 107 4.80 -12.51 14.59
N ASN A 108 3.77 -13.15 15.19
CA ASN A 108 3.46 -14.54 14.94
C ASN A 108 3.06 -14.80 13.49
N ARG A 109 2.19 -13.97 12.91
CA ARG A 109 1.83 -14.09 11.49
C ARG A 109 3.05 -14.06 10.56
N THR A 110 4.04 -13.21 10.86
CA THR A 110 5.27 -13.13 10.06
C THR A 110 6.14 -14.38 10.23
N LYS A 111 6.23 -14.94 11.46
CA LYS A 111 6.91 -16.22 11.73
C LYS A 111 6.21 -17.39 11.05
N ASP A 112 4.89 -17.43 11.08
CA ASP A 112 4.08 -18.47 10.43
C ASP A 112 4.27 -18.50 8.90
N LEU A 113 4.64 -17.35 8.30
CA LEU A 113 5.01 -17.24 6.89
C LEU A 113 6.45 -17.70 6.60
N GLY A 114 7.20 -18.15 7.61
CA GLY A 114 8.53 -18.76 7.46
C GLY A 114 9.71 -17.81 7.67
N ALA A 115 9.50 -16.58 8.12
CA ALA A 115 10.60 -15.65 8.40
C ALA A 115 11.08 -15.75 9.85
N GLU A 116 12.37 -15.48 10.07
CA GLU A 116 12.93 -15.16 11.37
C GLU A 116 12.53 -13.73 11.75
N VAL A 117 12.10 -13.51 13.00
CA VAL A 117 11.72 -12.18 13.49
C VAL A 117 12.63 -11.79 14.63
N ILE A 118 13.29 -10.63 14.47
CA ILE A 118 14.10 -9.97 15.51
C ILE A 118 13.31 -8.75 16.01
N LEU A 119 13.16 -8.65 17.33
CA LEU A 119 12.56 -7.48 17.97
C LEU A 119 13.67 -6.55 18.43
N HIS A 120 13.69 -5.31 17.95
CA HIS A 120 14.73 -4.33 18.29
C HIS A 120 14.20 -2.90 18.25
N GLY A 121 14.56 -2.10 19.27
CA GLY A 121 14.15 -0.71 19.42
C GLY A 121 12.65 -0.58 19.71
N ASP A 122 12.20 0.64 19.95
CA ASP A 122 10.81 0.95 20.28
C ASP A 122 10.05 1.55 19.09
N VAL A 123 10.78 2.09 18.10
CA VAL A 123 10.23 2.73 16.90
C VAL A 123 10.82 2.13 15.63
N TYR A 124 10.16 2.42 14.50
CA TYR A 124 10.56 1.90 13.19
C TYR A 124 12.00 2.26 12.81
N ASP A 125 12.44 3.49 13.07
CA ASP A 125 13.77 3.95 12.66
C ASP A 125 14.89 3.18 13.36
N GLU A 126 14.72 2.82 14.63
CA GLU A 126 15.66 1.99 15.38
C GLU A 126 15.70 0.56 14.83
N ALA A 127 14.54 -0.03 14.55
CA ALA A 127 14.46 -1.35 13.93
C ALA A 127 15.10 -1.34 12.53
N CYS A 128 14.91 -0.28 11.75
CA CYS A 128 15.45 -0.13 10.41
C CYS A 128 16.99 0.04 10.45
N ALA A 129 17.51 0.86 11.36
CA ALA A 129 18.95 1.02 11.55
C ALA A 129 19.61 -0.32 11.90
N HIS A 130 19.02 -1.06 12.84
CA HIS A 130 19.53 -2.38 13.22
C HIS A 130 19.45 -3.40 12.07
N ALA A 131 18.42 -3.37 11.25
CA ALA A 131 18.33 -4.22 10.07
C ALA A 131 19.43 -3.92 9.05
N LEU A 132 19.79 -2.63 8.87
CA LEU A 132 20.87 -2.22 7.99
C LEU A 132 22.24 -2.65 8.53
N ASP A 133 22.47 -2.55 9.84
CA ASP A 133 23.69 -3.03 10.50
C ASP A 133 23.86 -4.55 10.30
N LEU A 134 22.81 -5.33 10.55
CA LEU A 134 22.81 -6.78 10.30
C LEU A 134 23.00 -7.13 8.81
N ALA A 135 22.43 -6.33 7.91
CA ALA A 135 22.66 -6.49 6.48
C ALA A 135 24.13 -6.33 6.11
N ALA A 136 24.80 -5.33 6.67
CA ALA A 136 26.22 -5.08 6.44
C ALA A 136 27.10 -6.17 7.07
N GLU A 137 26.80 -6.61 8.29
CA GLU A 137 27.58 -7.62 9.02
C GLU A 137 27.50 -9.01 8.36
N HIS A 138 26.31 -9.43 7.95
CA HIS A 138 26.08 -10.77 7.43
C HIS A 138 26.00 -10.84 5.90
N GLY A 139 26.02 -9.71 5.22
CA GLY A 139 25.89 -9.61 3.76
C GLY A 139 24.48 -9.92 3.26
N TYR A 140 23.45 -9.73 4.10
CA TYR A 140 22.05 -9.91 3.68
C TYR A 140 21.65 -8.85 2.66
N THR A 141 20.77 -9.23 1.73
CA THR A 141 20.14 -8.25 0.84
C THR A 141 19.00 -7.54 1.59
N PHE A 142 19.11 -6.22 1.73
CA PHE A 142 18.01 -5.43 2.30
C PHE A 142 16.90 -5.22 1.27
N VAL A 143 15.70 -5.68 1.58
CA VAL A 143 14.51 -5.49 0.74
C VAL A 143 13.74 -4.27 1.22
N HIS A 144 13.95 -3.14 0.53
CA HIS A 144 13.36 -1.86 0.92
C HIS A 144 11.83 -1.84 0.71
N PRO A 145 11.03 -1.30 1.65
CA PRO A 145 9.56 -1.31 1.56
C PRO A 145 8.98 -0.48 0.42
N PHE A 146 9.72 0.48 -0.15
CA PHE A 146 9.24 1.36 -1.21
C PHE A 146 10.34 2.04 -2.06
N ASP A 147 11.51 2.39 -1.51
CA ASP A 147 12.55 3.15 -2.23
C ASP A 147 13.50 2.24 -3.01
N ASP A 148 12.94 1.39 -3.85
CA ASP A 148 13.65 0.46 -4.73
C ASP A 148 12.87 0.33 -6.06
N PRO A 149 13.48 0.71 -7.20
CA PRO A 149 12.83 0.62 -8.51
C PRO A 149 12.37 -0.79 -8.88
N THR A 150 13.09 -1.84 -8.45
CA THR A 150 12.70 -3.23 -8.72
C THR A 150 11.45 -3.60 -7.91
N VAL A 151 11.39 -3.21 -6.63
CA VAL A 151 10.17 -3.38 -5.81
C VAL A 151 9.01 -2.61 -6.44
N ALA A 152 9.23 -1.34 -6.84
CA ALA A 152 8.20 -0.52 -7.49
C ALA A 152 7.71 -1.15 -8.80
N THR A 153 8.60 -1.75 -9.61
CA THR A 153 8.23 -2.47 -10.84
C THR A 153 7.28 -3.63 -10.55
N GLY A 154 7.57 -4.43 -9.52
CA GLY A 154 6.67 -5.50 -9.07
C GLY A 154 5.30 -4.97 -8.63
N GLN A 155 5.24 -3.85 -7.89
CA GLN A 155 3.99 -3.21 -7.49
C GLN A 155 3.20 -2.67 -8.70
N GLY A 156 3.91 -2.16 -9.71
CA GLY A 156 3.32 -1.64 -10.94
C GLY A 156 2.54 -2.69 -11.75
N THR A 157 2.77 -3.99 -11.53
CA THR A 157 2.01 -5.06 -12.17
C THR A 157 0.50 -4.99 -11.92
N ILE A 158 0.07 -4.24 -10.89
CA ILE A 158 -1.34 -3.91 -10.65
C ILE A 158 -1.93 -3.13 -11.83
N ALA A 159 -1.19 -2.19 -12.40
CA ALA A 159 -1.65 -1.44 -13.57
C ALA A 159 -1.79 -2.35 -14.80
N MET A 160 -0.95 -3.40 -14.93
CA MET A 160 -1.12 -4.40 -16.00
C MET A 160 -2.42 -5.19 -15.83
N ASP A 161 -2.75 -5.61 -14.61
CA ASP A 161 -4.05 -6.26 -14.32
C ASP A 161 -5.22 -5.33 -14.68
N ILE A 162 -5.16 -4.06 -14.26
CA ILE A 162 -6.20 -3.05 -14.54
C ILE A 162 -6.37 -2.91 -16.05
N PHE A 163 -5.30 -2.76 -16.79
CA PHE A 163 -5.36 -2.59 -18.25
C PHE A 163 -5.92 -3.80 -18.98
N LYS A 164 -5.58 -5.00 -18.55
CA LYS A 164 -6.10 -6.23 -19.15
C LYS A 164 -7.61 -6.38 -18.99
N GLU A 165 -8.15 -5.91 -17.85
CA GLU A 165 -9.58 -6.00 -17.54
C GLU A 165 -10.38 -4.77 -18.01
N LEU A 166 -9.75 -3.58 -17.99
CA LEU A 166 -10.38 -2.30 -18.37
C LEU A 166 -9.42 -1.45 -19.22
N PRO A 167 -9.19 -1.81 -20.51
CA PRO A 167 -8.27 -1.07 -21.39
C PRO A 167 -8.66 0.41 -21.61
N THR A 168 -9.88 0.77 -21.28
CA THR A 168 -10.45 2.12 -21.45
C THR A 168 -10.53 2.91 -20.14
N VAL A 169 -9.73 2.55 -19.11
CA VAL A 169 -9.65 3.29 -17.87
C VAL A 169 -9.19 4.75 -18.13
N ASP A 170 -9.86 5.71 -17.48
CA ASP A 170 -9.51 7.12 -17.56
C ASP A 170 -8.65 7.57 -16.38
N TYR A 171 -8.98 7.10 -15.17
CA TYR A 171 -8.33 7.49 -13.90
C TYR A 171 -7.97 6.28 -13.06
N ILE A 172 -6.79 6.32 -12.45
CA ILE A 172 -6.37 5.34 -11.42
C ILE A 172 -6.02 6.13 -10.16
N LEU A 173 -6.71 5.83 -9.05
CA LEU A 173 -6.39 6.35 -7.73
C LEU A 173 -5.47 5.38 -7.01
N VAL A 174 -4.34 5.88 -6.48
CA VAL A 174 -3.32 5.07 -5.82
C VAL A 174 -2.92 5.68 -4.49
N PRO A 175 -2.94 4.92 -3.35
CA PRO A 175 -2.52 5.45 -2.07
C PRO A 175 -1.00 5.63 -2.03
N ILE A 176 -0.55 6.71 -1.40
CA ILE A 176 0.86 7.05 -1.27
C ILE A 176 1.25 7.07 0.21
N GLY A 177 2.29 6.30 0.54
CA GLY A 177 3.14 6.50 1.70
C GLY A 177 4.54 6.88 1.21
N GLY A 178 5.51 5.96 1.23
CA GLY A 178 6.85 6.21 0.70
C GLY A 178 6.96 6.35 -0.82
N GLY A 179 5.91 6.01 -1.59
CA GLY A 179 5.81 6.24 -3.03
C GLY A 179 6.02 5.02 -3.93
N GLY A 180 6.48 3.87 -3.43
CA GLY A 180 6.82 2.72 -4.28
C GLY A 180 5.66 2.16 -5.11
N LEU A 181 4.44 2.09 -4.55
CA LEU A 181 3.24 1.67 -5.29
C LEU A 181 2.88 2.67 -6.39
N ALA A 182 2.81 3.95 -6.02
CA ALA A 182 2.48 5.03 -6.96
C ALA A 182 3.50 5.12 -8.10
N THR A 183 4.80 4.95 -7.82
CA THR A 183 5.86 4.85 -8.83
C THR A 183 5.58 3.76 -9.84
N GLY A 184 5.35 2.54 -9.38
CA GLY A 184 5.14 1.41 -10.28
C GLY A 184 3.87 1.57 -11.11
N VAL A 185 2.76 1.92 -10.47
CA VAL A 185 1.44 2.08 -11.12
C VAL A 185 1.46 3.24 -12.12
N SER A 186 1.97 4.42 -11.74
CA SER A 186 1.96 5.58 -12.62
C SER A 186 2.90 5.40 -13.82
N THR A 187 4.12 4.87 -13.58
CA THR A 187 5.07 4.63 -14.66
C THR A 187 4.50 3.66 -15.68
N LEU A 188 3.98 2.51 -15.25
CA LEU A 188 3.39 1.55 -16.18
C LEU A 188 2.15 2.10 -16.88
N ALA A 189 1.26 2.79 -16.17
CA ALA A 189 0.07 3.40 -16.78
C ALA A 189 0.45 4.36 -17.90
N LYS A 190 1.46 5.23 -17.70
CA LYS A 190 1.94 6.16 -18.73
C LYS A 190 2.62 5.46 -19.91
N LEU A 191 3.36 4.38 -19.66
CA LEU A 191 3.95 3.56 -20.73
C LEU A 191 2.88 2.88 -21.60
N LEU A 192 1.78 2.42 -21.00
CA LEU A 192 0.69 1.77 -21.71
C LEU A 192 -0.24 2.76 -22.42
N ASN A 193 -0.59 3.86 -21.75
CA ASN A 193 -1.41 4.92 -22.32
C ASN A 193 -1.15 6.25 -21.59
N PRO A 194 -0.41 7.20 -22.19
CA PRO A 194 -0.07 8.46 -21.55
C PRO A 194 -1.28 9.38 -21.25
N LYS A 195 -2.47 9.07 -21.77
CA LYS A 195 -3.70 9.83 -21.52
C LYS A 195 -4.35 9.49 -20.19
N ILE A 196 -4.01 8.34 -19.59
CA ILE A 196 -4.55 7.95 -18.29
C ILE A 196 -4.04 8.91 -17.23
N LYS A 197 -4.96 9.30 -16.36
CA LYS A 197 -4.65 10.10 -15.20
C LYS A 197 -4.40 9.19 -13.98
N VAL A 198 -3.23 9.31 -13.40
CA VAL A 198 -2.89 8.62 -12.14
C VAL A 198 -2.82 9.64 -11.03
N ILE A 199 -3.73 9.51 -10.07
CA ILE A 199 -3.89 10.42 -8.95
C ILE A 199 -3.39 9.73 -7.68
N GLY A 200 -2.39 10.32 -7.05
CA GLY A 200 -1.93 9.90 -5.74
C GLY A 200 -2.91 10.32 -4.65
N VAL A 201 -3.01 9.51 -3.60
CA VAL A 201 -3.83 9.86 -2.44
C VAL A 201 -3.02 9.70 -1.16
N GLU A 202 -2.89 10.78 -0.40
CA GLU A 202 -2.24 10.80 0.90
C GLU A 202 -3.22 11.16 2.01
N PRO A 203 -3.02 10.66 3.24
CA PRO A 203 -3.73 11.22 4.39
C PRO A 203 -3.20 12.64 4.66
N ALA A 204 -4.08 13.58 5.00
CA ALA A 204 -3.71 14.97 5.24
C ALA A 204 -2.64 15.12 6.33
N GLY A 205 -2.71 14.24 7.36
CA GLY A 205 -1.72 14.19 8.44
C GLY A 205 -0.35 13.61 8.06
N ALA A 206 -0.14 13.16 6.79
CA ALA A 206 1.13 12.62 6.29
C ALA A 206 1.32 12.93 4.79
N ALA A 207 1.03 14.14 4.34
CA ALA A 207 1.08 14.57 2.94
C ALA A 207 2.51 14.94 2.49
N CYS A 208 3.48 14.05 2.73
CA CYS A 208 4.90 14.33 2.54
C CYS A 208 5.32 14.24 1.07
N MET A 209 4.66 13.41 0.27
CA MET A 209 4.90 13.34 -1.17
C MET A 209 4.38 14.59 -1.87
N LYS A 210 3.19 15.08 -1.51
CA LYS A 210 2.62 16.32 -2.04
C LYS A 210 3.54 17.50 -1.77
N ALA A 211 3.98 17.65 -0.51
CA ALA A 211 4.95 18.69 -0.13
C ALA A 211 6.27 18.55 -0.92
N SER A 212 6.73 17.32 -1.18
CA SER A 212 7.94 17.08 -1.97
C SER A 212 7.77 17.46 -3.43
N LEU A 213 6.61 17.18 -4.03
CA LEU A 213 6.29 17.56 -5.41
C LEU A 213 6.20 19.08 -5.56
N GLU A 214 5.57 19.77 -4.61
CA GLU A 214 5.49 21.24 -4.57
C GLU A 214 6.88 21.88 -4.42
N ALA A 215 7.77 21.26 -3.62
CA ALA A 215 9.15 21.72 -3.42
C ALA A 215 10.09 21.34 -4.59
N GLY A 216 9.67 20.46 -5.51
CA GLY A 216 10.50 19.92 -6.59
C GLY A 216 11.64 19.00 -6.11
N LYS A 217 11.65 18.58 -4.84
CA LYS A 217 12.65 17.71 -4.22
C LYS A 217 12.04 16.98 -3.02
N VAL A 218 12.61 15.84 -2.65
CA VAL A 218 12.18 15.13 -1.45
C VAL A 218 12.37 16.00 -0.22
N VAL A 219 11.29 16.19 0.54
CA VAL A 219 11.27 16.86 1.85
C VAL A 219 10.64 15.92 2.87
N SER A 220 11.10 15.98 4.12
CA SER A 220 10.50 15.27 5.24
C SER A 220 9.46 16.15 5.90
N CYS A 221 8.36 15.55 6.35
CA CYS A 221 7.41 16.25 7.22
C CYS A 221 7.95 16.29 8.65
N ASP A 222 7.79 17.42 9.32
CA ASP A 222 8.24 17.59 10.72
C ASP A 222 7.45 16.67 11.67
N HIS A 223 6.17 16.46 11.35
CA HIS A 223 5.26 15.63 12.12
C HIS A 223 4.34 14.84 11.20
N VAL A 224 4.10 13.58 11.55
CA VAL A 224 3.15 12.69 10.88
C VAL A 224 2.14 12.17 11.88
N SER A 225 0.86 12.40 11.64
CA SER A 225 -0.24 11.95 12.49
C SER A 225 -1.43 11.55 11.62
N THR A 226 -1.71 10.27 11.53
CA THR A 226 -2.86 9.72 10.79
C THR A 226 -3.20 8.32 11.28
N ILE A 227 -4.47 7.94 11.18
CA ILE A 227 -4.92 6.56 11.42
C ILE A 227 -4.55 5.62 10.25
N ALA A 228 -4.14 6.15 9.09
CA ALA A 228 -3.71 5.40 7.92
C ALA A 228 -2.23 4.98 8.06
N ASP A 229 -1.93 4.12 9.03
CA ASP A 229 -0.59 3.71 9.46
C ASP A 229 0.29 3.16 8.32
N GLY A 230 -0.28 2.43 7.37
CA GLY A 230 0.44 1.90 6.20
C GLY A 230 0.96 2.98 5.23
N THR A 231 0.48 4.21 5.35
CA THR A 231 0.90 5.38 4.55
C THR A 231 1.51 6.51 5.40
N ALA A 232 1.66 6.32 6.71
CA ALA A 232 2.25 7.27 7.65
C ALA A 232 3.79 7.31 7.49
N VAL A 233 4.27 7.86 6.37
CA VAL A 233 5.69 7.91 6.02
C VAL A 233 6.18 9.34 6.10
N GLN A 234 7.17 9.59 6.96
CA GLN A 234 7.73 10.92 7.20
C GLN A 234 8.58 11.43 6.03
N THR A 235 9.30 10.54 5.35
CA THR A 235 10.18 10.91 4.24
C THR A 235 9.91 10.01 3.05
N PRO A 236 9.44 10.56 1.91
CA PRO A 236 9.29 9.81 0.67
C PRO A 236 10.61 9.23 0.15
N GLY A 237 10.51 8.17 -0.67
CA GLY A 237 11.68 7.56 -1.30
C GLY A 237 12.42 8.53 -2.22
N LYS A 238 13.74 8.58 -2.08
CA LYS A 238 14.59 9.48 -2.87
C LYS A 238 14.87 8.93 -4.27
N ILE A 239 15.06 7.61 -4.37
CA ILE A 239 15.39 6.93 -5.62
C ILE A 239 14.18 6.90 -6.55
N ILE A 240 12.97 6.73 -5.99
CA ILE A 240 11.73 6.61 -6.76
C ILE A 240 11.07 7.96 -7.04
N PHE A 241 11.44 9.02 -6.34
CA PHE A 241 10.82 10.34 -6.47
C PHE A 241 10.82 10.89 -7.91
N PRO A 242 11.91 10.80 -8.71
CA PRO A 242 11.90 11.27 -10.10
C PRO A 242 10.82 10.62 -10.97
N TYR A 243 10.50 9.35 -10.72
CA TYR A 243 9.43 8.66 -11.46
C TYR A 243 8.05 9.21 -11.11
N ILE A 244 7.83 9.53 -9.84
CA ILE A 244 6.57 10.15 -9.39
C ILE A 244 6.43 11.55 -9.98
N GLN A 245 7.48 12.34 -9.94
CA GLN A 245 7.51 13.69 -10.54
C GLN A 245 7.14 13.68 -12.03
N GLU A 246 7.56 12.65 -12.76
CA GLU A 246 7.32 12.53 -14.20
C GLU A 246 5.93 11.96 -14.54
N ASN A 247 5.44 11.00 -13.75
CA ASN A 247 4.32 10.15 -14.17
C ASN A 247 3.02 10.34 -13.38
N LEU A 248 3.09 10.97 -12.20
CA LEU A 248 1.89 11.25 -11.41
C LEU A 248 1.24 12.55 -11.88
N ASP A 249 -0.07 12.56 -12.07
CA ASP A 249 -0.79 13.72 -12.58
C ASP A 249 -1.18 14.71 -11.48
N ASP A 250 -1.52 14.21 -10.28
CA ASP A 250 -1.93 15.04 -9.13
C ASP A 250 -1.86 14.24 -7.82
N VAL A 251 -1.99 14.93 -6.69
CA VAL A 251 -2.10 14.33 -5.35
C VAL A 251 -3.27 14.95 -4.58
N ILE A 252 -4.25 14.11 -4.23
CA ILE A 252 -5.36 14.46 -3.36
C ILE A 252 -4.98 14.11 -1.91
N THR A 253 -5.28 14.98 -0.97
CA THR A 253 -5.19 14.70 0.47
C THR A 253 -6.58 14.43 1.05
N VAL A 254 -6.66 13.48 1.99
CA VAL A 254 -7.90 13.02 2.63
C VAL A 254 -7.74 13.11 4.15
N GLU A 255 -8.74 13.66 4.83
CA GLU A 255 -8.75 13.69 6.29
C GLU A 255 -9.09 12.31 6.89
N ASP A 256 -8.57 12.02 8.07
CA ASP A 256 -8.78 10.74 8.74
C ASP A 256 -10.27 10.43 9.00
N GLU A 257 -11.06 11.47 9.33
CA GLU A 257 -12.50 11.36 9.53
C GLU A 257 -13.26 10.91 8.28
N GLU A 258 -12.72 11.14 7.09
CA GLU A 258 -13.33 10.71 5.82
C GLU A 258 -13.17 9.20 5.57
N LEU A 259 -12.19 8.57 6.21
CA LEU A 259 -11.95 7.12 6.08
C LEU A 259 -13.01 6.30 6.81
N ILE A 260 -13.52 6.82 7.93
CA ILE A 260 -14.45 6.10 8.79
C ILE A 260 -15.78 5.75 8.07
N PRO A 261 -16.48 6.71 7.44
CA PRO A 261 -17.68 6.37 6.66
C PRO A 261 -17.37 5.47 5.46
N CYS A 262 -16.19 5.63 4.81
CA CYS A 262 -15.79 4.77 3.70
C CYS A 262 -15.60 3.32 4.13
N PHE A 263 -15.12 3.07 5.36
CA PHE A 263 -15.04 1.72 5.93
C PHE A 263 -16.41 1.05 5.97
N LEU A 264 -17.44 1.74 6.48
CA LEU A 264 -18.81 1.22 6.53
C LEU A 264 -19.38 1.02 5.12
N ASP A 265 -19.15 1.95 4.19
CA ASP A 265 -19.63 1.84 2.82
C ASP A 265 -19.07 0.59 2.14
N LEU A 266 -17.79 0.33 2.32
CA LEU A 266 -17.13 -0.83 1.76
C LEU A 266 -17.66 -2.14 2.39
N LEU A 267 -17.81 -2.14 3.72
CA LEU A 267 -18.35 -3.29 4.47
C LEU A 267 -19.80 -3.58 4.08
N GLU A 268 -20.66 -2.57 4.08
CA GLU A 268 -22.10 -2.74 3.85
C GLU A 268 -22.45 -3.02 2.39
N ASN A 269 -21.78 -2.38 1.43
CA ASN A 269 -22.11 -2.49 0.01
C ASN A 269 -21.26 -3.51 -0.75
N HIS A 270 -20.04 -3.78 -0.32
CA HIS A 270 -19.11 -4.69 -1.00
C HIS A 270 -18.72 -5.93 -0.20
N LYS A 271 -19.07 -6.01 1.10
CA LYS A 271 -18.72 -7.11 2.00
C LYS A 271 -17.21 -7.31 2.10
N MET A 272 -16.46 -6.21 1.96
CA MET A 272 -14.99 -6.18 2.04
C MET A 272 -14.50 -5.40 3.24
N LEU A 273 -13.36 -5.84 3.78
CA LEU A 273 -12.59 -5.12 4.80
C LEU A 273 -11.34 -4.52 4.14
N ALA A 274 -11.09 -3.25 4.39
CA ALA A 274 -9.86 -2.58 4.02
C ALA A 274 -9.27 -1.87 5.24
N GLU A 275 -7.95 -1.90 5.36
CA GLU A 275 -7.24 -1.07 6.36
C GLU A 275 -7.34 0.41 5.99
N ASN A 276 -7.10 1.30 6.96
CA ASN A 276 -7.28 2.74 6.77
C ASN A 276 -6.50 3.27 5.55
N SER A 277 -5.26 2.80 5.32
CA SER A 277 -4.49 3.16 4.12
C SER A 277 -5.12 2.64 2.81
N GLY A 278 -5.84 1.53 2.86
CA GLY A 278 -6.58 0.99 1.72
C GLY A 278 -7.86 1.75 1.41
N LEU A 279 -8.39 2.53 2.38
CA LEU A 279 -9.60 3.34 2.22
C LEU A 279 -9.33 4.71 1.59
N LEU A 280 -8.08 5.19 1.57
CA LEU A 280 -7.70 6.51 1.07
C LEU A 280 -8.27 6.77 -0.34
N THR A 281 -8.12 5.82 -1.25
CA THR A 281 -8.57 5.96 -2.63
C THR A 281 -10.10 5.95 -2.77
N ILE A 282 -10.80 5.31 -1.84
CA ILE A 282 -12.27 5.35 -1.76
C ILE A 282 -12.73 6.75 -1.30
N ALA A 283 -12.12 7.27 -0.23
CA ALA A 283 -12.45 8.59 0.29
C ALA A 283 -12.14 9.69 -0.74
N ALA A 284 -11.05 9.54 -1.51
CA ALA A 284 -10.67 10.49 -2.55
C ALA A 284 -11.64 10.56 -3.73
N LEU A 285 -12.52 9.57 -3.94
CA LEU A 285 -13.49 9.56 -5.04
C LEU A 285 -14.39 10.81 -5.05
N LYS A 286 -14.77 11.32 -3.89
CA LYS A 286 -15.62 12.53 -3.75
C LYS A 286 -14.88 13.84 -4.03
N HIS A 287 -13.54 13.81 -4.00
CA HIS A 287 -12.68 14.96 -4.30
C HIS A 287 -12.31 15.04 -5.79
N LEU A 288 -12.69 14.05 -6.59
CA LEU A 288 -12.48 14.03 -8.02
C LEU A 288 -13.54 14.87 -8.73
N ASP A 289 -13.15 16.05 -9.25
CA ASP A 289 -14.06 16.92 -10.00
C ASP A 289 -14.16 16.50 -11.48
N VAL A 290 -14.63 15.24 -11.69
CA VAL A 290 -14.88 14.68 -13.03
C VAL A 290 -16.15 13.85 -13.05
N LYS A 291 -16.80 13.75 -14.22
CA LYS A 291 -18.01 12.95 -14.44
C LYS A 291 -17.89 12.11 -15.70
N ASN A 292 -18.64 11.02 -15.73
CA ASN A 292 -18.69 10.09 -16.88
C ASN A 292 -17.32 9.52 -17.24
N LYS A 293 -16.47 9.26 -16.22
CA LYS A 293 -15.13 8.69 -16.36
C LYS A 293 -15.09 7.28 -15.78
N LYS A 294 -14.23 6.44 -16.32
CA LYS A 294 -13.89 5.13 -15.76
C LYS A 294 -12.76 5.31 -14.77
N VAL A 295 -13.08 5.16 -13.50
CA VAL A 295 -12.17 5.39 -12.37
C VAL A 295 -11.88 4.08 -11.66
N VAL A 296 -10.61 3.73 -11.52
CA VAL A 296 -10.18 2.58 -10.73
C VAL A 296 -9.59 3.05 -9.41
N SER A 297 -10.14 2.56 -8.30
CA SER A 297 -9.65 2.79 -6.94
C SER A 297 -8.90 1.56 -6.45
N ILE A 298 -7.59 1.70 -6.12
CA ILE A 298 -6.78 0.60 -5.61
C ILE A 298 -6.95 0.49 -4.10
N ILE A 299 -7.59 -0.59 -3.63
CA ILE A 299 -7.69 -0.94 -2.21
C ILE A 299 -6.42 -1.71 -1.84
N SER A 300 -5.43 -1.01 -1.30
CA SER A 300 -4.05 -1.51 -1.19
C SER A 300 -3.83 -2.62 -0.17
N GLY A 301 -4.64 -2.68 0.90
CA GLY A 301 -4.51 -3.68 1.96
C GLY A 301 -5.74 -3.75 2.86
N GLY A 302 -5.79 -4.82 3.68
CA GLY A 302 -6.89 -5.10 4.61
C GLY A 302 -6.43 -5.67 5.94
N ASN A 303 -5.14 -5.60 6.26
CA ASN A 303 -4.58 -6.15 7.50
C ASN A 303 -4.87 -5.26 8.71
N MET A 304 -6.00 -5.50 9.34
CA MET A 304 -6.49 -4.76 10.48
C MET A 304 -6.77 -5.70 11.66
N ASP A 305 -6.57 -5.23 12.87
CA ASP A 305 -6.98 -5.97 14.06
C ASP A 305 -8.48 -5.80 14.35
N VAL A 306 -9.04 -6.79 15.05
CA VAL A 306 -10.49 -6.84 15.32
C VAL A 306 -10.95 -5.70 16.24
N ILE A 307 -10.08 -5.19 17.11
CA ILE A 307 -10.42 -4.09 18.02
C ILE A 307 -10.56 -2.80 17.20
N THR A 308 -9.63 -2.55 16.28
CA THR A 308 -9.71 -1.42 15.35
C THR A 308 -10.97 -1.50 14.46
N ILE A 309 -11.30 -2.70 13.95
CA ILE A 309 -12.54 -2.92 13.18
C ILE A 309 -13.76 -2.55 14.02
N ALA A 310 -13.85 -3.05 15.25
CA ALA A 310 -14.98 -2.75 16.14
C ALA A 310 -15.11 -1.26 16.42
N SER A 311 -13.99 -0.56 16.68
CA SER A 311 -13.94 0.87 16.90
C SER A 311 -14.41 1.66 15.66
N LEU A 312 -13.94 1.32 14.46
CA LEU A 312 -14.35 1.98 13.23
C LEU A 312 -15.84 1.77 12.93
N VAL A 313 -16.36 0.57 13.16
CA VAL A 313 -17.82 0.30 13.01
C VAL A 313 -18.61 1.16 13.95
N GLN A 314 -18.26 1.18 15.24
CA GLN A 314 -18.98 1.97 16.23
C GLN A 314 -18.93 3.48 15.89
N HIS A 315 -17.76 4.00 15.60
CA HIS A 315 -17.57 5.41 15.27
C HIS A 315 -18.34 5.80 14.01
N GLY A 316 -18.23 4.99 12.95
CA GLY A 316 -18.97 5.23 11.71
C GLY A 316 -20.49 5.18 11.87
N LEU A 317 -21.01 4.31 12.74
CA LEU A 317 -22.43 4.27 13.06
C LEU A 317 -22.89 5.52 13.85
N ILE A 318 -22.04 6.04 14.75
CA ILE A 318 -22.27 7.30 15.44
C ILE A 318 -22.29 8.48 14.46
N MET A 319 -21.29 8.57 13.57
CA MET A 319 -21.20 9.63 12.56
C MET A 319 -22.39 9.67 11.60
N ARG A 320 -23.12 8.55 11.47
CA ARG A 320 -24.31 8.41 10.62
C ARG A 320 -25.63 8.44 11.41
N ASP A 321 -25.60 8.89 12.67
CA ASP A 321 -26.76 8.95 13.56
C ASP A 321 -27.53 7.62 13.68
N ARG A 322 -26.84 6.48 13.47
CA ARG A 322 -27.44 5.13 13.57
C ARG A 322 -27.43 4.57 14.97
N ILE A 323 -26.49 5.01 15.80
CA ILE A 323 -26.41 4.71 17.24
C ILE A 323 -26.02 5.98 18.02
N PHE A 324 -26.44 6.04 19.27
CA PHE A 324 -26.01 7.06 20.23
C PHE A 324 -25.85 6.43 21.60
N THR A 325 -24.97 7.02 22.41
CA THR A 325 -24.74 6.57 23.80
C THR A 325 -25.28 7.61 24.77
N VAL A 326 -26.05 7.15 25.75
CA VAL A 326 -26.56 7.99 26.85
C VAL A 326 -25.97 7.50 28.17
N SER A 327 -25.31 8.37 28.89
CA SER A 327 -24.87 8.10 30.27
C SER A 327 -25.90 8.66 31.24
N VAL A 328 -26.48 7.79 32.06
CA VAL A 328 -27.45 8.19 33.09
C VAL A 328 -26.80 8.01 34.47
N PHE A 329 -26.61 9.10 35.19
CA PHE A 329 -26.22 9.04 36.61
C PHE A 329 -27.47 8.77 37.42
N LEU A 330 -27.50 7.63 38.09
CA LEU A 330 -28.57 7.34 39.04
C LEU A 330 -28.19 7.94 40.38
N PRO A 331 -29.17 8.53 41.15
CA PRO A 331 -28.94 9.13 42.46
C PRO A 331 -28.56 8.09 43.52
#